data_706f3e032d016baa7f8edae77e570fa1
#
_entry.id   706f3e032d016baa7f8edae77e570fa1
#
_cell.length_a   1.000
_cell.length_b   1.000
_cell.length_c   1.000
_cell.angle_alpha   90.00
_cell.angle_beta   90.00
_cell.angle_gamma   90.00
#
_symmetry.space_group_name_H-M   'P 1'
#
loop_
_entity.id
_entity.type
_entity.pdbx_description
1 polymer ?
#
loop_
_entity_poly.entity_id
_entity_poly.type
_entity_poly.pdbx_seq_one_letter_code
_entity_poly.pdbx_strand_id
1 'polypeptide(L)'
;MSAKKQFSIRQGIEPEPKPALDEAPKHLRYFLLKYLEKRFTAYPHLAAEILEDFLHDPAIGNLFRNPHDPSAWNKMYTFIDAFKWWQIYDFTEAIYNNEVDDYKRSKYVEALNAVLDEENISYRMNYRGQIFYKGSESFETAVNTARSVLAAAGRNTAKNEIHKVLEDLNRRPPDLTGALQHAMAALECVAKDACGEKAETLGQIIKKHSERFPPPLDDAVSKLYGFASNRGRHITEGTEPEFKEVELIVGVAATVATYLSR
;
A
#
# COMPACT_ATOMS: atom_id res chain seq x y z
N MET A 1 5.93 -6.79 14.94
CA MET A 1 5.07 -7.69 15.76
C MET A 1 3.69 -7.65 15.13
N SER A 2 3.17 -8.78 14.64
CA SER A 2 1.81 -8.84 14.09
C SER A 2 0.80 -8.43 15.17
N ALA A 3 -0.10 -7.51 14.85
CA ALA A 3 -1.19 -7.14 15.74
C ALA A 3 -1.94 -8.43 16.15
N LYS A 4 -2.26 -8.58 17.44
CA LYS A 4 -3.00 -9.74 17.92
C LYS A 4 -4.42 -9.65 17.36
N LYS A 5 -4.74 -10.45 16.34
CA LYS A 5 -6.12 -10.58 15.83
C LYS A 5 -7.08 -10.83 17.00
N GLN A 6 -8.29 -10.27 16.91
CA GLN A 6 -9.33 -10.47 17.93
C GLN A 6 -9.64 -11.96 18.10
N PHE A 7 -10.06 -12.35 19.29
CA PHE A 7 -10.34 -13.77 19.61
C PHE A 7 -11.38 -14.39 18.67
N SER A 8 -12.48 -13.68 18.39
CA SER A 8 -13.55 -14.13 17.49
C SER A 8 -13.04 -14.46 16.08
N ILE A 9 -12.18 -13.62 15.53
CA ILE A 9 -11.55 -13.82 14.21
C ILE A 9 -10.60 -15.01 14.25
N ARG A 10 -9.74 -15.11 15.30
CA ARG A 10 -8.81 -16.25 15.43
C ARG A 10 -9.50 -17.58 15.58
N GLN A 11 -10.69 -17.61 16.15
CA GLN A 11 -11.50 -18.82 16.34
C GLN A 11 -12.46 -19.08 15.17
N GLY A 12 -12.46 -18.23 14.14
CA GLY A 12 -13.37 -18.38 13.00
C GLY A 12 -14.84 -18.13 13.34
N ILE A 13 -15.14 -17.49 14.48
CA ILE A 13 -16.50 -17.13 14.89
C ILE A 13 -17.00 -15.96 14.04
N GLU A 14 -16.13 -14.99 13.78
CA GLU A 14 -16.36 -13.87 12.87
C GLU A 14 -15.43 -13.97 11.66
N PRO A 15 -15.90 -13.61 10.46
CA PRO A 15 -15.04 -13.58 9.28
C PRO A 15 -13.94 -12.54 9.45
N GLU A 16 -12.77 -12.82 8.88
CA GLU A 16 -11.72 -11.81 8.79
C GLU A 16 -12.23 -10.63 7.94
N PRO A 17 -12.12 -9.38 8.42
CA PRO A 17 -12.51 -8.21 7.64
C PRO A 17 -11.79 -8.22 6.29
N LYS A 18 -12.50 -7.89 5.22
CA LYS A 18 -11.85 -7.72 3.91
C LYS A 18 -10.90 -6.53 3.96
N PRO A 19 -9.74 -6.61 3.30
CA PRO A 19 -8.84 -5.48 3.19
C PRO A 19 -9.55 -4.25 2.63
N ALA A 20 -9.53 -3.15 3.36
CA ALA A 20 -10.13 -1.90 2.93
C ALA A 20 -9.09 -1.01 2.22
N LEU A 21 -9.43 -0.58 1.00
CA LEU A 21 -8.59 0.29 0.16
C LEU A 21 -9.15 1.72 0.06
N ASP A 22 -10.48 1.83 -0.07
CA ASP A 22 -11.16 3.10 -0.29
C ASP A 22 -12.01 3.51 0.91
N GLU A 23 -11.52 3.17 2.11
CA GLU A 23 -12.22 3.43 3.36
C GLU A 23 -11.28 4.02 4.41
N ALA A 24 -11.86 4.84 5.29
CA ALA A 24 -11.24 5.27 6.53
C ALA A 24 -12.24 5.01 7.66
N PRO A 25 -12.11 3.89 8.38
CA PRO A 25 -13.09 3.47 9.37
C PRO A 25 -13.21 4.46 10.53
N LYS A 26 -14.33 4.43 11.22
CA LYS A 26 -14.59 5.30 12.36
C LYS A 26 -13.56 5.17 13.48
N HIS A 27 -13.03 3.97 13.67
CA HIS A 27 -11.98 3.73 14.67
C HIS A 27 -10.70 4.49 14.34
N LEU A 28 -10.27 4.54 13.07
CA LEU A 28 -9.12 5.34 12.64
C LEU A 28 -9.36 6.84 12.91
N ARG A 29 -10.56 7.36 12.57
CA ARG A 29 -10.94 8.76 12.84
C ARG A 29 -10.91 9.08 14.33
N TYR A 30 -11.46 8.18 15.13
CA TYR A 30 -11.43 8.29 16.59
C TYR A 30 -10.01 8.22 17.15
N PHE A 31 -9.17 7.36 16.63
CA PHE A 31 -7.74 7.29 16.99
C PHE A 31 -7.05 8.63 16.75
N LEU A 32 -7.21 9.25 15.58
CA LEU A 32 -6.60 10.55 15.27
C LEU A 32 -7.05 11.64 16.25
N LEU A 33 -8.36 11.72 16.51
CA LEU A 33 -8.90 12.64 17.51
C LEU A 33 -8.26 12.42 18.88
N LYS A 34 -8.23 11.17 19.36
CA LYS A 34 -7.67 10.84 20.68
C LYS A 34 -6.16 11.06 20.77
N TYR A 35 -5.45 10.86 19.67
CA TYR A 35 -4.04 11.20 19.59
C TYR A 35 -3.82 12.70 19.78
N LEU A 36 -4.56 13.54 19.04
CA LEU A 36 -4.49 15.00 19.17
C LEU A 36 -4.93 15.48 20.56
N GLU A 37 -6.01 14.93 21.10
CA GLU A 37 -6.50 15.25 22.45
C GLU A 37 -5.42 14.93 23.51
N LYS A 38 -4.80 13.77 23.45
CA LYS A 38 -3.72 13.38 24.36
C LYS A 38 -2.48 14.23 24.17
N ARG A 39 -2.16 14.60 22.93
CA ARG A 39 -0.98 15.40 22.59
C ARG A 39 -1.09 16.84 23.06
N PHE A 40 -2.27 17.43 22.93
CA PHE A 40 -2.53 18.86 23.18
C PHE A 40 -3.48 19.12 24.34
N THR A 41 -3.92 18.12 25.06
CA THR A 41 -4.81 18.09 26.24
C THR A 41 -5.52 19.42 26.58
N ALA A 42 -4.79 20.40 27.16
CA ALA A 42 -5.32 21.69 27.58
C ALA A 42 -5.28 22.79 26.48
N TYR A 43 -4.79 22.46 25.28
CA TYR A 43 -4.52 23.43 24.22
C TYR A 43 -5.11 22.99 22.87
N PRO A 44 -6.44 22.86 22.76
CA PRO A 44 -7.08 22.40 21.50
C PRO A 44 -6.80 23.33 20.32
N HIS A 45 -6.48 24.61 20.54
CA HIS A 45 -6.07 25.53 19.48
C HIS A 45 -4.77 25.09 18.77
N LEU A 46 -3.82 24.44 19.46
CA LEU A 46 -2.60 23.91 18.83
C LEU A 46 -2.92 22.70 17.90
N ALA A 47 -3.92 21.90 18.26
CA ALA A 47 -4.41 20.86 17.34
C ALA A 47 -5.18 21.47 16.17
N ALA A 48 -5.86 22.60 16.38
CA ALA A 48 -6.56 23.32 15.32
C ALA A 48 -5.61 23.99 14.31
N GLU A 49 -4.40 24.38 14.71
CA GLU A 49 -3.37 24.86 13.80
C GLU A 49 -3.01 23.80 12.75
N ILE A 50 -2.88 22.53 13.15
CA ILE A 50 -2.62 21.42 12.22
C ILE A 50 -3.80 21.27 11.23
N LEU A 51 -5.02 21.41 11.70
CA LEU A 51 -6.22 21.33 10.87
C LEU A 51 -6.36 22.52 9.92
N GLU A 52 -6.03 23.74 10.40
CA GLU A 52 -5.99 24.96 9.61
C GLU A 52 -4.98 24.86 8.47
N ASP A 53 -3.75 24.44 8.79
CA ASP A 53 -2.69 24.24 7.80
C ASP A 53 -3.08 23.16 6.78
N PHE A 54 -3.66 22.06 7.25
CA PHE A 54 -4.09 20.96 6.39
C PHE A 54 -5.21 21.35 5.42
N LEU A 55 -6.20 22.12 5.89
CA LEU A 55 -7.34 22.55 5.08
C LEU A 55 -7.07 23.85 4.31
N HIS A 56 -5.96 24.52 4.56
CA HIS A 56 -5.63 25.85 4.04
C HIS A 56 -6.76 26.86 4.29
N ASP A 57 -7.41 26.77 5.47
CA ASP A 57 -8.55 27.63 5.84
C ASP A 57 -8.31 28.35 7.18
N PRO A 58 -7.88 29.63 7.15
CA PRO A 58 -7.64 30.41 8.37
C PRO A 58 -8.89 30.64 9.23
N ALA A 59 -10.10 30.39 8.70
CA ALA A 59 -11.32 30.48 9.49
C ALA A 59 -11.39 29.38 10.57
N ILE A 60 -10.69 28.26 10.39
CA ILE A 60 -10.62 27.17 11.37
C ILE A 60 -10.04 27.63 12.69
N GLY A 61 -8.90 28.32 12.68
CA GLY A 61 -8.27 28.85 13.89
C GLY A 61 -9.19 29.76 14.69
N ASN A 62 -10.08 30.50 14.01
CA ASN A 62 -11.06 31.35 14.67
C ASN A 62 -12.09 30.58 15.50
N LEU A 63 -12.43 29.35 15.10
CA LEU A 63 -13.37 28.49 15.83
C LEU A 63 -12.80 27.96 17.15
N PHE A 64 -11.47 27.99 17.29
CA PHE A 64 -10.73 27.44 18.43
C PHE A 64 -9.97 28.50 19.25
N ARG A 65 -10.27 29.80 19.04
CA ARG A 65 -9.60 30.93 19.74
C ARG A 65 -9.76 30.90 21.24
N ASN A 66 -10.88 30.36 21.74
CA ASN A 66 -11.07 30.21 23.18
C ASN A 66 -10.40 28.92 23.68
N PRO A 67 -9.27 28.98 24.39
CA PRO A 67 -8.56 27.79 24.87
C PRO A 67 -9.37 27.03 25.94
N HIS A 68 -10.38 27.65 26.53
CA HIS A 68 -11.25 27.07 27.57
C HIS A 68 -12.61 26.65 27.03
N ASP A 69 -12.78 26.56 25.69
CA ASP A 69 -14.04 26.08 25.10
C ASP A 69 -14.23 24.59 25.37
N PRO A 70 -15.22 24.20 26.20
CA PRO A 70 -15.46 22.79 26.52
C PRO A 70 -15.94 21.97 25.30
N SER A 71 -16.37 22.65 24.22
CA SER A 71 -16.83 22.01 22.98
C SER A 71 -15.72 21.84 21.94
N ALA A 72 -14.51 22.32 22.20
CA ALA A 72 -13.44 22.36 21.20
C ALA A 72 -13.14 20.97 20.59
N TRP A 73 -13.01 19.93 21.42
CA TRP A 73 -12.77 18.56 20.94
C TRP A 73 -13.95 17.98 20.17
N ASN A 74 -15.19 18.33 20.51
CA ASN A 74 -16.37 17.93 19.73
C ASN A 74 -16.39 18.60 18.36
N LYS A 75 -16.00 19.88 18.28
CA LYS A 75 -15.82 20.57 16.99
C LYS A 75 -14.74 19.87 16.15
N MET A 76 -13.58 19.56 16.75
CA MET A 76 -12.49 18.83 16.09
C MET A 76 -12.97 17.49 15.53
N TYR A 77 -13.73 16.73 16.33
CA TYR A 77 -14.33 15.47 15.90
C TYR A 77 -15.23 15.68 14.68
N THR A 78 -16.06 16.71 14.67
CA THR A 78 -16.97 17.01 13.56
C THR A 78 -16.20 17.24 12.26
N PHE A 79 -15.06 17.93 12.30
CA PHE A 79 -14.20 18.09 11.13
C PHE A 79 -13.61 16.78 10.65
N ILE A 80 -12.99 16.01 11.56
CA ILE A 80 -12.35 14.73 11.24
C ILE A 80 -13.38 13.71 10.73
N ASP A 81 -14.59 13.69 11.30
CA ASP A 81 -15.66 12.78 10.87
C ASP A 81 -16.21 13.13 9.47
N ALA A 82 -16.20 14.41 9.10
CA ALA A 82 -16.63 14.90 7.80
C ALA A 82 -15.62 14.66 6.67
N PHE A 83 -14.38 14.32 6.99
CA PHE A 83 -13.35 14.08 5.97
C PHE A 83 -13.72 12.90 5.08
N LYS A 84 -13.45 13.02 3.79
CA LYS A 84 -13.46 11.90 2.86
C LYS A 84 -12.35 10.91 3.26
N TRP A 85 -12.48 9.66 2.85
CA TRP A 85 -11.55 8.61 3.28
C TRP A 85 -10.08 8.94 2.99
N TRP A 86 -9.75 9.50 1.81
CA TRP A 86 -8.38 9.88 1.45
C TRP A 86 -7.86 11.08 2.28
N GLN A 87 -8.72 12.03 2.64
CA GLN A 87 -8.33 13.16 3.48
C GLN A 87 -7.91 12.71 4.89
N ILE A 88 -8.45 11.59 5.36
CA ILE A 88 -8.00 10.99 6.62
C ILE A 88 -6.54 10.56 6.53
N TYR A 89 -6.13 9.91 5.43
CA TYR A 89 -4.73 9.50 5.25
C TYR A 89 -3.80 10.69 5.04
N ASP A 90 -4.20 11.68 4.26
CA ASP A 90 -3.45 12.93 4.13
C ASP A 90 -3.31 13.64 5.48
N PHE A 91 -4.36 13.64 6.29
CA PHE A 91 -4.33 14.21 7.63
C PHE A 91 -3.44 13.42 8.60
N THR A 92 -3.32 12.08 8.46
CA THR A 92 -2.33 11.32 9.23
C THR A 92 -0.90 11.75 8.92
N GLU A 93 -0.58 12.06 7.66
CA GLU A 93 0.71 12.58 7.25
C GLU A 93 0.95 14.01 7.79
N ALA A 94 -0.08 14.86 7.77
CA ALA A 94 -0.01 16.21 8.34
C ALA A 94 0.29 16.19 9.84
N ILE A 95 -0.34 15.29 10.60
CA ILE A 95 -0.04 15.10 12.04
C ILE A 95 1.42 14.66 12.23
N TYR A 96 1.92 13.69 11.45
CA TYR A 96 3.31 13.25 11.53
C TYR A 96 4.28 14.40 11.25
N ASN A 97 4.03 15.19 10.21
CA ASN A 97 4.88 16.31 9.82
C ASN A 97 4.93 17.42 10.88
N ASN A 98 3.87 17.55 11.67
CA ASN A 98 3.80 18.51 12.78
C ASN A 98 4.51 18.01 14.06
N GLU A 99 4.89 16.74 14.14
CA GLU A 99 5.70 16.24 15.23
C GLU A 99 7.16 16.63 15.05
N VAL A 100 7.75 17.29 16.04
CA VAL A 100 9.14 17.79 15.97
C VAL A 100 10.16 16.82 16.56
N ASP A 101 9.72 15.83 17.32
CA ASP A 101 10.55 14.89 18.06
C ASP A 101 10.51 13.50 17.40
N ASP A 102 11.68 12.98 17.02
CA ASP A 102 11.78 11.69 16.33
C ASP A 102 11.26 10.50 17.16
N TYR A 103 11.36 10.56 18.46
CA TYR A 103 10.76 9.53 19.34
C TYR A 103 9.24 9.57 19.27
N LYS A 104 8.65 10.78 19.29
CA LYS A 104 7.19 10.93 19.14
C LYS A 104 6.72 10.52 17.75
N ARG A 105 7.46 10.88 16.69
CA ARG A 105 7.19 10.40 15.32
C ARG A 105 7.16 8.88 15.27
N SER A 106 8.18 8.21 15.83
CA SER A 106 8.24 6.76 15.88
C SER A 106 7.04 6.15 16.62
N LYS A 107 6.68 6.71 17.78
CA LYS A 107 5.53 6.25 18.56
C LYS A 107 4.20 6.50 17.87
N TYR A 108 4.06 7.59 17.14
CA TYR A 108 2.88 7.84 16.31
C TYR A 108 2.73 6.81 15.21
N VAL A 109 3.82 6.55 14.45
CA VAL A 109 3.84 5.54 13.37
C VAL A 109 3.48 4.15 13.92
N GLU A 110 4.06 3.73 15.05
CA GLU A 110 3.76 2.45 15.68
C GLU A 110 2.27 2.35 16.07
N ALA A 111 1.73 3.38 16.70
CA ALA A 111 0.34 3.40 17.15
C ALA A 111 -0.65 3.45 15.97
N LEU A 112 -0.37 4.29 14.96
CA LEU A 112 -1.19 4.37 13.75
C LEU A 112 -1.22 3.02 13.02
N ASN A 113 -0.04 2.41 12.80
CA ASN A 113 0.05 1.14 12.10
C ASN A 113 -0.65 0.00 12.85
N ALA A 114 -0.66 0.03 14.21
CA ALA A 114 -1.43 -0.92 14.99
C ALA A 114 -2.94 -0.81 14.73
N VAL A 115 -3.47 0.42 14.66
CA VAL A 115 -4.89 0.65 14.31
C VAL A 115 -5.20 0.22 12.89
N LEU A 116 -4.31 0.52 11.93
CA LEU A 116 -4.49 0.09 10.54
C LEU A 116 -4.47 -1.44 10.41
N ASP A 117 -3.63 -2.14 11.22
CA ASP A 117 -3.62 -3.61 11.28
C ASP A 117 -4.90 -4.18 11.91
N GLU A 118 -5.39 -3.59 13.00
CA GLU A 118 -6.62 -4.02 13.67
C GLU A 118 -7.85 -3.89 12.78
N GLU A 119 -7.92 -2.81 12.00
CA GLU A 119 -9.01 -2.54 11.06
C GLU A 119 -8.84 -3.22 9.69
N ASN A 120 -7.78 -4.02 9.52
CA ASN A 120 -7.43 -4.67 8.26
C ASN A 120 -7.34 -3.69 7.07
N ILE A 121 -6.77 -2.53 7.30
CA ILE A 121 -6.53 -1.51 6.28
C ILE A 121 -5.26 -1.87 5.50
N SER A 122 -5.33 -1.78 4.17
CA SER A 122 -4.20 -2.07 3.27
C SER A 122 -3.19 -0.92 3.16
N TYR A 123 -3.18 0.00 4.10
CA TYR A 123 -2.21 1.10 4.15
C TYR A 123 -1.37 1.04 5.42
N ARG A 124 -0.17 1.58 5.34
CA ARG A 124 0.76 1.75 6.46
C ARG A 124 1.50 3.06 6.32
N MET A 125 1.95 3.60 7.44
CA MET A 125 2.86 4.73 7.46
C MET A 125 4.29 4.24 7.65
N ASN A 126 5.23 4.71 6.82
CA ASN A 126 6.66 4.48 7.02
C ASN A 126 7.25 5.49 8.03
N TYR A 127 8.50 5.27 8.44
CA TYR A 127 9.18 6.18 9.39
C TYR A 127 9.58 7.54 8.80
N ARG A 128 9.24 7.81 7.54
CA ARG A 128 9.33 9.13 6.91
C ARG A 128 7.99 9.88 6.90
N GLY A 129 6.96 9.29 7.51
CA GLY A 129 5.62 9.87 7.59
C GLY A 129 4.75 9.71 6.35
N GLN A 130 5.14 8.85 5.43
CA GLN A 130 4.39 8.63 4.19
C GLN A 130 3.48 7.41 4.32
N ILE A 131 2.22 7.57 3.93
CA ILE A 131 1.27 6.46 3.78
C ILE A 131 1.57 5.73 2.47
N PHE A 132 1.70 4.42 2.56
CA PHE A 132 1.94 3.55 1.42
C PHE A 132 1.02 2.32 1.47
N TYR A 133 0.80 1.72 0.29
CA TYR A 133 0.10 0.45 0.21
C TYR A 133 0.93 -0.67 0.82
N LYS A 134 0.30 -1.46 1.67
CA LYS A 134 0.83 -2.72 2.19
C LYS A 134 -0.08 -3.85 1.72
N GLY A 135 0.43 -4.70 0.83
CA GLY A 135 -0.27 -5.89 0.37
C GLY A 135 -0.41 -6.97 1.43
N SER A 136 -0.99 -8.10 1.03
CA SER A 136 -0.99 -9.31 1.87
C SER A 136 0.44 -9.72 2.24
N GLU A 137 0.61 -10.48 3.31
CA GLU A 137 1.92 -10.97 3.75
C GLU A 137 2.63 -11.77 2.65
N SER A 138 1.87 -12.54 1.87
CA SER A 138 2.39 -13.30 0.73
C SER A 138 2.90 -12.40 -0.39
N PHE A 139 2.15 -11.34 -0.72
CA PHE A 139 2.56 -10.33 -1.69
C PHE A 139 3.84 -9.61 -1.26
N GLU A 140 3.87 -9.08 -0.04
CA GLU A 140 5.02 -8.38 0.51
C GLU A 140 6.28 -9.27 0.52
N THR A 141 6.12 -10.52 0.93
CA THR A 141 7.22 -11.49 0.94
C THR A 141 7.74 -11.76 -0.47
N ALA A 142 6.86 -11.99 -1.45
CA ALA A 142 7.24 -12.25 -2.83
C ALA A 142 7.98 -11.06 -3.45
N VAL A 143 7.43 -9.84 -3.31
CA VAL A 143 7.98 -8.62 -3.89
C VAL A 143 9.33 -8.26 -3.24
N ASN A 144 9.44 -8.29 -1.92
CA ASN A 144 10.68 -7.97 -1.22
C ASN A 144 11.77 -9.00 -1.48
N THR A 145 11.43 -10.30 -1.57
CA THR A 145 12.37 -11.36 -1.96
C THR A 145 12.87 -11.13 -3.38
N ALA A 146 11.97 -10.86 -4.33
CA ALA A 146 12.35 -10.57 -5.71
C ALA A 146 13.31 -9.36 -5.79
N ARG A 147 12.98 -8.24 -5.14
CA ARG A 147 13.85 -7.06 -5.12
C ARG A 147 15.25 -7.36 -4.60
N SER A 148 15.35 -8.15 -3.53
CA SER A 148 16.64 -8.54 -2.93
C SER A 148 17.44 -9.45 -3.85
N VAL A 149 16.80 -10.50 -4.41
CA VAL A 149 17.45 -11.45 -5.30
C VAL A 149 17.90 -10.79 -6.61
N LEU A 150 17.04 -9.96 -7.22
CA LEU A 150 17.37 -9.22 -8.44
C LEU A 150 18.52 -8.25 -8.23
N ALA A 151 18.57 -7.56 -7.08
CA ALA A 151 19.68 -6.69 -6.71
C ALA A 151 20.98 -7.48 -6.58
N ALA A 152 20.98 -8.60 -5.90
CA ALA A 152 22.15 -9.47 -5.72
C ALA A 152 22.66 -10.05 -7.04
N ALA A 153 21.75 -10.34 -7.98
CA ALA A 153 22.07 -10.82 -9.33
C ALA A 153 22.47 -9.69 -10.31
N GLY A 154 22.51 -8.43 -9.91
CA GLY A 154 22.83 -7.29 -10.77
C GLY A 154 21.74 -6.94 -11.80
N ARG A 155 20.53 -7.51 -11.68
CA ARG A 155 19.39 -7.32 -12.58
C ARG A 155 18.64 -6.02 -12.31
N ASN A 156 19.34 -4.90 -12.44
CA ASN A 156 18.83 -3.59 -12.03
C ASN A 156 17.60 -3.14 -12.81
N THR A 157 17.48 -3.48 -14.11
CA THR A 157 16.29 -3.14 -14.91
C THR A 157 15.04 -3.83 -14.34
N ALA A 158 15.08 -5.13 -14.13
CA ALA A 158 13.96 -5.88 -13.57
C ALA A 158 13.61 -5.42 -12.14
N LYS A 159 14.62 -5.13 -11.30
CA LYS A 159 14.43 -4.56 -9.97
C LYS A 159 13.71 -3.20 -10.03
N ASN A 160 14.09 -2.34 -10.98
CA ASN A 160 13.45 -1.04 -11.16
C ASN A 160 12.00 -1.18 -11.65
N GLU A 161 11.70 -2.16 -12.51
CA GLU A 161 10.32 -2.44 -12.91
C GLU A 161 9.47 -2.90 -11.69
N ILE A 162 9.99 -3.76 -10.81
CA ILE A 162 9.31 -4.11 -9.54
C ILE A 162 9.12 -2.87 -8.64
N HIS A 163 10.07 -1.93 -8.66
CA HIS A 163 9.90 -0.68 -7.89
C HIS A 163 8.75 0.17 -8.42
N LYS A 164 8.63 0.31 -9.76
CA LYS A 164 7.52 1.02 -10.40
C LYS A 164 6.15 0.38 -10.10
N VAL A 165 6.07 -0.95 -9.98
CA VAL A 165 4.85 -1.62 -9.52
C VAL A 165 4.38 -1.01 -8.18
N LEU A 166 5.29 -0.87 -7.21
CA LEU A 166 4.94 -0.31 -5.91
C LEU A 166 4.59 1.18 -5.99
N GLU A 167 5.27 1.94 -6.86
CA GLU A 167 4.91 3.34 -7.11
C GLU A 167 3.49 3.45 -7.68
N ASP A 168 3.13 2.62 -8.66
CA ASP A 168 1.81 2.63 -9.28
C ASP A 168 0.69 2.23 -8.30
N LEU A 169 0.93 1.22 -7.46
CA LEU A 169 -0.01 0.83 -6.40
C LEU A 169 -0.18 1.92 -5.33
N ASN A 170 0.85 2.76 -5.14
CA ASN A 170 0.82 3.86 -4.17
C ASN A 170 0.30 5.18 -4.73
N ARG A 171 -0.02 5.27 -6.03
CA ARG A 171 -0.68 6.45 -6.61
C ARG A 171 -2.08 6.65 -6.06
N ARG A 172 -2.59 7.86 -6.20
CA ARG A 172 -3.97 8.22 -5.83
C ARG A 172 -4.70 8.87 -7.01
N PRO A 173 -5.60 8.15 -7.70
CA PRO A 173 -5.95 6.72 -7.55
C PRO A 173 -4.81 5.78 -7.97
N PRO A 174 -4.79 4.51 -7.51
CA PRO A 174 -3.80 3.52 -7.92
C PRO A 174 -3.84 3.28 -9.43
N ASP A 175 -2.66 3.16 -10.06
CA ASP A 175 -2.55 2.74 -11.46
C ASP A 175 -2.39 1.21 -11.53
N LEU A 176 -3.52 0.52 -11.48
CA LEU A 176 -3.56 -0.94 -11.48
C LEU A 176 -3.05 -1.53 -12.79
N THR A 177 -3.33 -0.87 -13.91
CA THR A 177 -2.86 -1.27 -15.23
C THR A 177 -1.35 -1.11 -15.37
N GLY A 178 -0.81 0.03 -14.93
CA GLY A 178 0.63 0.29 -14.90
C GLY A 178 1.37 -0.74 -14.04
N ALA A 179 0.85 -1.05 -12.85
CA ALA A 179 1.42 -2.05 -11.98
C ALA A 179 1.52 -3.45 -12.64
N LEU A 180 0.47 -3.89 -13.37
CA LEU A 180 0.51 -5.14 -14.14
C LEU A 180 1.56 -5.12 -15.25
N GLN A 181 1.62 -4.01 -16.01
CA GLN A 181 2.58 -3.85 -17.10
C GLN A 181 4.02 -3.91 -16.60
N HIS A 182 4.33 -3.22 -15.50
CA HIS A 182 5.65 -3.22 -14.87
C HIS A 182 6.02 -4.58 -14.29
N ALA A 183 5.07 -5.32 -13.68
CA ALA A 183 5.32 -6.67 -13.19
C ALA A 183 5.67 -7.64 -14.33
N MET A 184 4.94 -7.57 -15.43
CA MET A 184 5.21 -8.40 -16.62
C MET A 184 6.52 -8.01 -17.30
N ALA A 185 6.85 -6.72 -17.37
CA ALA A 185 8.12 -6.24 -17.90
C ALA A 185 9.31 -6.73 -17.06
N ALA A 186 9.18 -6.74 -15.73
CA ALA A 186 10.19 -7.30 -14.84
C ALA A 186 10.42 -8.79 -15.10
N LEU A 187 9.33 -9.58 -15.18
CA LEU A 187 9.42 -11.02 -15.44
C LEU A 187 10.02 -11.31 -16.82
N GLU A 188 9.59 -10.59 -17.87
CA GLU A 188 10.14 -10.75 -19.22
C GLU A 188 11.64 -10.40 -19.27
N CYS A 189 12.05 -9.33 -18.59
CA CYS A 189 13.44 -8.93 -18.49
C CYS A 189 14.31 -10.02 -17.82
N VAL A 190 13.83 -10.60 -16.72
CA VAL A 190 14.53 -11.69 -16.03
C VAL A 190 14.58 -12.95 -16.92
N ALA A 191 13.49 -13.32 -17.58
CA ALA A 191 13.45 -14.49 -18.44
C ALA A 191 14.43 -14.35 -19.63
N LYS A 192 14.47 -13.18 -20.27
CA LYS A 192 15.44 -12.87 -21.35
C LYS A 192 16.88 -13.06 -20.88
N ASP A 193 17.24 -12.50 -19.73
CA ASP A 193 18.58 -12.59 -19.19
C ASP A 193 18.92 -14.04 -18.79
N ALA A 194 18.03 -14.73 -18.07
CA ALA A 194 18.24 -16.10 -17.59
C ALA A 194 18.36 -17.13 -18.74
N CYS A 195 17.72 -16.86 -19.89
CA CYS A 195 17.72 -17.74 -21.07
C CYS A 195 18.68 -17.27 -22.18
N GLY A 196 19.37 -16.14 -22.00
CA GLY A 196 20.28 -15.59 -23.02
C GLY A 196 19.56 -15.03 -24.26
N GLU A 197 18.26 -14.73 -24.17
CA GLU A 197 17.46 -14.22 -25.26
C GLU A 197 17.38 -12.69 -25.23
N LYS A 198 17.31 -12.07 -26.41
CA LYS A 198 17.24 -10.59 -26.50
C LYS A 198 15.96 -10.08 -27.16
N ALA A 199 15.51 -10.77 -28.20
CA ALA A 199 14.41 -10.34 -29.05
C ALA A 199 13.08 -11.05 -28.77
N GLU A 200 13.12 -12.22 -28.13
CA GLU A 200 11.96 -13.07 -27.89
C GLU A 200 10.98 -12.47 -26.88
N THR A 201 9.70 -12.72 -27.07
CA THR A 201 8.67 -12.43 -26.06
C THR A 201 8.72 -13.48 -24.96
N LEU A 202 8.17 -13.16 -23.78
CA LEU A 202 8.10 -14.11 -22.65
C LEU A 202 7.42 -15.43 -23.08
N GLY A 203 6.34 -15.38 -23.87
CA GLY A 203 5.65 -16.57 -24.36
C GLY A 203 6.49 -17.44 -25.30
N GLN A 204 7.39 -16.85 -26.08
CA GLN A 204 8.34 -17.58 -26.94
C GLN A 204 9.46 -18.21 -26.08
N ILE A 205 9.99 -17.47 -25.12
CA ILE A 205 11.02 -17.96 -24.20
C ILE A 205 10.51 -19.17 -23.41
N ILE A 206 9.30 -19.11 -22.85
CA ILE A 206 8.69 -20.22 -22.11
C ILE A 206 8.65 -21.49 -22.95
N LYS A 207 8.22 -21.41 -24.22
CA LYS A 207 8.11 -22.55 -25.12
C LYS A 207 9.48 -23.12 -25.53
N LYS A 208 10.50 -22.27 -25.62
CA LYS A 208 11.83 -22.61 -26.14
C LYS A 208 12.74 -23.19 -25.05
N HIS A 209 12.54 -22.82 -23.80
CA HIS A 209 13.43 -23.11 -22.68
C HIS A 209 12.75 -23.98 -21.61
N SER A 210 12.41 -25.23 -21.97
CA SER A 210 11.75 -26.18 -21.08
C SER A 210 12.62 -26.57 -19.87
N GLU A 211 13.94 -26.38 -19.94
CA GLU A 211 14.86 -26.58 -18.80
C GLU A 211 14.70 -25.52 -17.71
N ARG A 212 14.24 -24.33 -18.07
CA ARG A 212 13.94 -23.23 -17.16
C ARG A 212 12.46 -23.19 -16.75
N PHE A 213 11.60 -23.67 -17.65
CA PHE A 213 10.14 -23.74 -17.48
C PHE A 213 9.67 -25.18 -17.68
N PRO A 214 10.04 -26.12 -16.77
CA PRO A 214 9.62 -27.51 -16.93
C PRO A 214 8.10 -27.66 -16.82
N PRO A 215 7.47 -28.58 -17.58
CA PRO A 215 6.05 -28.87 -17.44
C PRO A 215 5.69 -29.33 -16.01
N PRO A 216 4.56 -28.85 -15.44
CA PRO A 216 3.55 -27.96 -16.00
C PRO A 216 3.77 -26.46 -15.69
N LEU A 217 4.97 -26.06 -15.25
CA LEU A 217 5.28 -24.66 -14.92
C LEU A 217 5.17 -23.74 -16.15
N ASP A 218 5.61 -24.23 -17.31
CA ASP A 218 5.50 -23.54 -18.60
C ASP A 218 4.05 -23.11 -18.90
N ASP A 219 3.10 -24.02 -18.74
CA ASP A 219 1.68 -23.78 -18.97
C ASP A 219 1.11 -22.79 -17.95
N ALA A 220 1.48 -22.94 -16.66
CA ALA A 220 1.04 -22.05 -15.61
C ALA A 220 1.50 -20.59 -15.83
N VAL A 221 2.79 -20.39 -16.16
CA VAL A 221 3.34 -19.06 -16.42
C VAL A 221 2.78 -18.47 -17.73
N SER A 222 2.57 -19.28 -18.75
CA SER A 222 1.95 -18.85 -20.02
C SER A 222 0.51 -18.36 -19.82
N LYS A 223 -0.27 -19.06 -19.00
CA LYS A 223 -1.66 -18.65 -18.68
C LYS A 223 -1.69 -17.38 -17.83
N LEU A 224 -0.80 -17.25 -16.87
CA LEU A 224 -0.65 -16.02 -16.09
C LEU A 224 -0.29 -14.83 -16.99
N TYR A 225 0.67 -15.02 -17.91
CA TYR A 225 1.06 -13.99 -18.87
C TYR A 225 -0.11 -13.59 -19.79
N GLY A 226 -0.88 -14.57 -20.25
CA GLY A 226 -2.09 -14.32 -21.05
C GLY A 226 -3.15 -13.53 -20.28
N PHE A 227 -3.40 -13.89 -19.02
CA PHE A 227 -4.32 -13.15 -18.16
C PHE A 227 -3.87 -11.71 -17.93
N ALA A 228 -2.60 -11.50 -17.58
CA ALA A 228 -2.03 -10.18 -17.38
C ALA A 228 -2.06 -9.32 -18.66
N SER A 229 -1.79 -9.93 -19.82
CA SER A 229 -1.86 -9.23 -21.12
C SER A 229 -3.28 -8.78 -21.45
N ASN A 230 -4.29 -9.60 -21.17
CA ASN A 230 -5.69 -9.25 -21.41
C ASN A 230 -6.17 -8.12 -20.49
N ARG A 231 -5.67 -8.05 -19.26
CA ARG A 231 -6.05 -7.02 -18.28
C ARG A 231 -5.20 -5.74 -18.39
N GLY A 232 -3.94 -5.84 -18.84
CA GLY A 232 -3.00 -4.72 -18.88
C GLY A 232 -2.76 -4.12 -20.27
N ARG A 233 -2.96 -4.88 -21.37
CA ARG A 233 -2.69 -4.40 -22.75
C ARG A 233 -3.95 -4.25 -23.60
N HIS A 234 -4.96 -5.08 -23.37
CA HIS A 234 -6.22 -5.06 -24.11
C HIS A 234 -7.32 -4.42 -23.26
N ILE A 235 -7.09 -3.16 -22.89
CA ILE A 235 -8.06 -2.40 -22.12
C ILE A 235 -9.29 -2.18 -22.99
N THR A 236 -10.40 -2.82 -22.59
CA THR A 236 -11.73 -2.56 -23.13
C THR A 236 -12.49 -1.75 -22.06
N GLU A 237 -13.32 -0.83 -22.47
CA GLU A 237 -14.11 -0.02 -21.55
C GLU A 237 -14.85 -0.91 -20.53
N GLY A 238 -14.69 -0.64 -19.24
CA GLY A 238 -15.27 -1.42 -18.14
C GLY A 238 -14.53 -2.70 -17.74
N THR A 239 -13.32 -2.96 -18.26
CA THR A 239 -12.51 -4.16 -17.94
C THR A 239 -11.21 -3.83 -17.19
N GLU A 240 -11.20 -2.76 -16.40
CA GLU A 240 -10.06 -2.43 -15.54
C GLU A 240 -9.77 -3.59 -14.57
N PRO A 241 -8.47 -3.88 -14.31
CA PRO A 241 -8.12 -4.94 -13.39
C PRO A 241 -8.57 -4.59 -11.97
N GLU A 242 -9.06 -5.59 -11.24
CA GLU A 242 -9.33 -5.43 -9.83
C GLU A 242 -8.04 -5.50 -9.01
N PHE A 243 -8.01 -4.79 -7.88
CA PHE A 243 -6.82 -4.74 -7.01
C PHE A 243 -6.31 -6.14 -6.61
N LYS A 244 -7.22 -7.05 -6.24
CA LYS A 244 -6.88 -8.44 -5.89
C LYS A 244 -6.24 -9.23 -7.05
N GLU A 245 -6.62 -8.92 -8.29
CA GLU A 245 -6.04 -9.53 -9.49
C GLU A 245 -4.61 -9.05 -9.69
N VAL A 246 -4.39 -7.74 -9.51
CA VAL A 246 -3.05 -7.13 -9.59
C VAL A 246 -2.12 -7.70 -8.53
N GLU A 247 -2.58 -7.79 -7.28
CA GLU A 247 -1.82 -8.35 -6.18
C GLU A 247 -1.39 -9.80 -6.46
N LEU A 248 -2.33 -10.63 -6.95
CA LEU A 248 -2.04 -12.01 -7.34
C LEU A 248 -0.99 -12.06 -8.45
N ILE A 249 -1.19 -11.32 -9.54
CA ILE A 249 -0.31 -11.38 -10.71
C ILE A 249 1.09 -10.88 -10.37
N VAL A 250 1.19 -9.75 -9.67
CA VAL A 250 2.47 -9.18 -9.23
C VAL A 250 3.20 -10.16 -8.31
N GLY A 251 2.50 -10.75 -7.34
CA GLY A 251 3.09 -11.72 -6.41
C GLY A 251 3.64 -12.95 -7.13
N VAL A 252 2.89 -13.50 -8.09
CA VAL A 252 3.34 -14.66 -8.89
C VAL A 252 4.49 -14.27 -9.82
N ALA A 253 4.42 -13.11 -10.51
CA ALA A 253 5.49 -12.63 -11.37
C ALA A 253 6.80 -12.43 -10.59
N ALA A 254 6.74 -11.84 -9.40
CA ALA A 254 7.87 -11.65 -8.50
C ALA A 254 8.46 -13.02 -8.05
N THR A 255 7.60 -13.99 -7.74
CA THR A 255 8.03 -15.35 -7.36
C THR A 255 8.73 -16.07 -8.50
N VAL A 256 8.18 -16.02 -9.72
CA VAL A 256 8.79 -16.62 -10.91
C VAL A 256 10.10 -15.90 -11.28
N ALA A 257 10.16 -14.58 -11.21
CA ALA A 257 11.40 -13.82 -11.41
C ALA A 257 12.47 -14.21 -10.38
N THR A 258 12.09 -14.43 -9.13
CA THR A 258 13.00 -14.95 -8.08
C THR A 258 13.52 -16.35 -8.42
N TYR A 259 12.64 -17.23 -8.87
CA TYR A 259 12.99 -18.61 -9.27
C TYR A 259 14.02 -18.60 -10.42
N LEU A 260 13.78 -17.83 -11.48
CA LEU A 260 14.67 -17.72 -12.63
C LEU A 260 16.01 -17.02 -12.32
N SER A 261 16.12 -16.37 -11.17
CA SER A 261 17.31 -15.61 -10.77
C SER A 261 18.24 -16.39 -9.84
N ARG A 262 17.83 -17.58 -9.44
CA ARG A 262 18.63 -18.53 -8.64
C ARG A 262 19.30 -19.57 -9.52
#